data_c8ff462436564b573501a45e26d37610
#
_entry.id   c8ff462436564b573501a45e26d37610
#
_cell.length_a   1.000
_cell.length_b   1.000
_cell.length_c   1.000
_cell.angle_alpha   90.00
_cell.angle_beta   90.00
_cell.angle_gamma   90.00
#
_symmetry.space_group_name_H-M   'P 1'
#
loop_
_entity.id
_entity.type
_entity.pdbx_description
1 polymer ?
#
loop_
_entity_poly.entity_id
_entity_poly.type
_entity_poly.pdbx_seq_one_letter_code
_entity_poly.pdbx_strand_id
1 'polypeptide(L)'
;MHLTLNTSISSSEITPGQKLSLSFDITPKRAMHVYAPGKHDYQVIAVKLDPQPWMKVAPTTYPPSEIYYFKELDEKVETYGKPFKLVQDVTVLNTADAKKALAASPIKLSGRLEYQACDDKVCYAPAKIPVSFALTVK
;
A
#
# COMPACT_ATOMS: atom_id res chain seq x y z
N MET A 1 -8.55 -11.73 10.20
CA MET A 1 -7.62 -11.03 9.30
C MET A 1 -6.68 -12.03 8.64
N HIS A 2 -6.37 -11.83 7.38
CA HIS A 2 -5.64 -12.82 6.56
C HIS A 2 -4.15 -12.55 6.47
N LEU A 3 -3.71 -11.39 6.97
CA LEU A 3 -2.32 -10.99 6.97
C LEU A 3 -2.03 -10.06 8.14
N THR A 4 -0.75 -9.83 8.42
CA THR A 4 -0.34 -8.78 9.34
C THR A 4 0.31 -7.67 8.54
N LEU A 5 0.12 -6.43 9.00
CA LEU A 5 0.64 -5.24 8.34
C LEU A 5 1.39 -4.38 9.35
N ASN A 6 2.64 -4.04 9.02
CA ASN A 6 3.41 -3.06 9.75
C ASN A 6 3.78 -1.94 8.81
N THR A 7 3.54 -0.71 9.21
CA THR A 7 3.81 0.46 8.38
C THR A 7 4.92 1.31 9.00
N SER A 8 5.65 2.00 8.14
CA SER A 8 6.66 2.96 8.57
C SER A 8 6.79 4.07 7.53
N ILE A 9 7.38 5.18 7.93
CA ILE A 9 7.59 6.32 7.07
C ILE A 9 9.03 6.82 7.26
N SER A 10 9.64 7.29 6.16
CA SER A 10 11.04 7.74 6.17
C SER A 10 11.27 8.95 7.07
N SER A 11 10.27 9.80 7.25
CA SER A 11 10.32 10.93 8.18
C SER A 11 8.91 11.36 8.56
N SER A 12 8.71 11.67 9.84
CA SER A 12 7.45 12.25 10.32
C SER A 12 7.45 13.79 10.24
N GLU A 13 8.63 14.38 10.00
CA GLU A 13 8.73 15.82 9.74
C GLU A 13 8.86 16.05 8.25
N ILE A 14 8.08 17.00 7.72
CA ILE A 14 8.04 17.26 6.28
C ILE A 14 8.36 18.72 5.96
N THR A 15 9.00 18.92 4.81
CA THR A 15 9.29 20.23 4.25
C THR A 15 8.85 20.25 2.78
N PRO A 16 8.49 21.44 2.24
CA PRO A 16 8.15 21.52 0.81
C PRO A 16 9.29 21.00 -0.07
N GLY A 17 8.95 20.22 -1.08
CA GLY A 17 9.90 19.62 -2.01
C GLY A 17 10.49 18.28 -1.56
N GLN A 18 10.22 17.87 -0.34
CA GLN A 18 10.77 16.63 0.20
C GLN A 18 10.06 15.40 -0.38
N LYS A 19 10.81 14.32 -0.55
CA LYS A 19 10.28 13.03 -0.94
C LYS A 19 10.20 12.13 0.29
N LEU A 20 9.02 11.53 0.49
CA LEU A 20 8.77 10.59 1.57
C LEU A 20 8.62 9.18 1.00
N SER A 21 9.09 8.19 1.74
CA SER A 21 8.85 6.78 1.41
C SER A 21 8.03 6.14 2.52
N LEU A 22 6.88 5.62 2.14
CA LEU A 22 6.02 4.84 3.02
C LEU A 22 6.30 3.37 2.77
N SER A 23 6.55 2.62 3.83
CA SER A 23 6.81 1.19 3.74
C SER A 23 5.68 0.39 4.36
N PHE A 24 5.23 -0.63 3.66
CA PHE A 24 4.17 -1.53 4.10
C PHE A 24 4.74 -2.94 4.14
N ASP A 25 5.08 -3.40 5.34
CA ASP A 25 5.58 -4.76 5.54
C ASP A 25 4.39 -5.68 5.78
N ILE A 26 4.18 -6.59 4.84
CA ILE A 26 2.99 -7.43 4.80
C ILE A 26 3.41 -8.89 4.96
N THR A 27 2.79 -9.56 5.92
CA THR A 27 3.03 -10.99 6.16
C THR A 27 1.72 -11.73 6.02
N PRO A 28 1.49 -12.44 4.91
CA PRO A 28 0.31 -13.28 4.78
C PRO A 28 0.31 -14.36 5.84
N LYS A 29 -0.84 -14.68 6.38
CA LYS A 29 -0.97 -15.76 7.34
C LYS A 29 -0.72 -17.11 6.66
N ARG A 30 -0.45 -18.13 7.46
CA ARG A 30 -0.14 -19.46 6.97
C ARG A 30 -1.18 -19.94 5.97
N ALA A 31 -0.73 -20.47 4.84
CA ALA A 31 -1.54 -20.97 3.72
C ALA A 31 -2.33 -19.88 2.98
N MET A 32 -2.14 -18.60 3.33
CA MET A 32 -2.79 -17.49 2.63
C MET A 32 -1.86 -16.88 1.59
N HIS A 33 -2.46 -16.34 0.53
CA HIS A 33 -1.74 -15.54 -0.44
C HIS A 33 -2.64 -14.38 -0.89
N VAL A 34 -2.00 -13.31 -1.34
CA VAL A 34 -2.68 -12.15 -1.92
C VAL A 34 -2.21 -11.96 -3.35
N TYR A 35 -2.97 -11.20 -4.13
CA TYR A 35 -2.69 -11.09 -5.56
C TYR A 35 -1.76 -9.95 -5.89
N ALA A 36 -0.76 -10.26 -6.73
CA ALA A 36 0.21 -9.31 -7.26
C ALA A 36 -0.27 -8.77 -8.60
N PRO A 37 0.34 -7.66 -9.10
CA PRO A 37 0.07 -7.21 -10.47
C PRO A 37 0.39 -8.31 -11.47
N GLY A 38 -0.48 -8.52 -12.45
CA GLY A 38 -0.30 -9.56 -13.44
C GLY A 38 -1.52 -9.73 -14.33
N LYS A 39 -1.53 -10.80 -15.08
CA LYS A 39 -2.59 -11.09 -16.04
C LYS A 39 -3.69 -11.94 -15.39
N HIS A 40 -4.50 -11.31 -14.56
CA HIS A 40 -5.62 -11.96 -13.90
C HIS A 40 -6.68 -10.93 -13.52
N ASP A 41 -7.86 -11.40 -13.16
CA ASP A 41 -8.99 -10.54 -12.81
C ASP A 41 -9.20 -10.41 -11.28
N TYR A 42 -8.30 -10.96 -10.47
CA TYR A 42 -8.40 -10.84 -9.03
C TYR A 42 -7.96 -9.45 -8.59
N GLN A 43 -8.38 -9.03 -7.40
CA GLN A 43 -7.99 -7.73 -6.87
C GLN A 43 -6.53 -7.75 -6.45
N VAL A 44 -5.71 -6.92 -7.10
CA VAL A 44 -4.30 -6.73 -6.76
C VAL A 44 -4.20 -5.99 -5.44
N ILE A 45 -3.29 -6.43 -4.57
CA ILE A 45 -3.01 -5.70 -3.33
C ILE A 45 -2.53 -4.29 -3.69
N ALA A 46 -3.11 -3.27 -3.07
CA ALA A 46 -2.86 -1.89 -3.46
C ALA A 46 -2.91 -0.96 -2.26
N VAL A 47 -2.05 0.05 -2.30
CA VAL A 47 -2.06 1.17 -1.36
C VAL A 47 -2.88 2.29 -1.99
N LYS A 48 -3.93 2.73 -1.32
CA LYS A 48 -4.79 3.83 -1.77
C LYS A 48 -4.71 4.94 -0.75
N LEU A 49 -3.98 5.99 -1.07
CA LEU A 49 -3.86 7.17 -0.22
C LEU A 49 -4.96 8.18 -0.56
N ASP A 50 -5.50 8.81 0.48
CA ASP A 50 -6.48 9.88 0.28
C ASP A 50 -5.79 11.09 -0.34
N PRO A 51 -6.32 11.67 -1.43
CA PRO A 51 -5.67 12.81 -2.08
C PRO A 51 -5.53 14.00 -1.14
N GLN A 52 -4.40 14.69 -1.24
CA GLN A 52 -4.12 15.89 -0.48
C GLN A 52 -3.54 16.95 -1.42
N PRO A 53 -3.90 18.24 -1.22
CA PRO A 53 -3.43 19.30 -2.13
C PRO A 53 -1.93 19.58 -2.02
N TRP A 54 -1.26 19.07 -0.98
CA TRP A 54 0.16 19.32 -0.72
C TRP A 54 1.07 18.18 -1.19
N MET A 55 0.51 17.12 -1.80
CA MET A 55 1.32 15.95 -2.15
C MET A 55 1.04 15.42 -3.54
N LYS A 56 2.05 14.76 -4.09
CA LYS A 56 1.94 13.98 -5.31
C LYS A 56 2.36 12.55 -5.00
N VAL A 57 1.51 11.60 -5.34
CA VAL A 57 1.73 10.18 -5.06
C VAL A 57 2.31 9.51 -6.31
N ALA A 58 3.45 8.83 -6.15
CA ALA A 58 4.06 8.05 -7.22
C ALA A 58 3.40 6.66 -7.31
N PRO A 59 3.60 5.92 -8.41
CA PRO A 59 3.14 4.54 -8.47
C PRO A 59 3.80 3.70 -7.37
N THR A 60 3.04 2.72 -6.85
CA THR A 60 3.54 1.80 -5.83
C THR A 60 4.63 0.92 -6.41
N THR A 61 5.71 0.70 -5.66
CA THR A 61 6.76 -0.23 -6.02
C THR A 61 6.42 -1.61 -5.47
N TYR A 62 6.25 -2.56 -6.37
CA TYR A 62 5.94 -3.95 -6.02
C TYR A 62 7.19 -4.82 -6.13
N PRO A 63 7.44 -5.73 -5.17
CA PRO A 63 8.52 -6.70 -5.32
C PRO A 63 8.15 -7.79 -6.33
N PRO A 64 9.12 -8.59 -6.76
CA PRO A 64 8.81 -9.75 -7.61
C PRO A 64 7.79 -10.66 -6.95
N SER A 65 6.86 -11.18 -7.73
CA SER A 65 5.81 -12.08 -7.27
C SER A 65 6.16 -13.53 -7.53
N GLU A 66 5.39 -14.43 -6.93
CA GLU A 66 5.46 -15.85 -7.20
C GLU A 66 4.26 -16.27 -8.03
N ILE A 67 4.41 -17.36 -8.78
CA ILE A 67 3.28 -17.91 -9.52
C ILE A 67 2.63 -18.98 -8.66
N TYR A 68 1.33 -18.80 -8.39
CA TYR A 68 0.52 -19.79 -7.69
C TYR A 68 -0.35 -20.53 -8.68
N TYR A 69 -0.33 -21.86 -8.59
CA TYR A 69 -1.14 -22.70 -9.46
C TYR A 69 -2.40 -23.16 -8.72
N PHE A 70 -3.56 -22.69 -9.20
CA PHE A 70 -4.85 -23.15 -8.72
C PHE A 70 -5.24 -24.42 -9.46
N LYS A 71 -5.00 -25.55 -8.85
CA LYS A 71 -5.20 -26.85 -9.48
C LYS A 71 -6.66 -27.07 -9.91
N GLU A 72 -7.61 -26.65 -9.08
CA GLU A 72 -9.04 -26.83 -9.37
C GLU A 72 -9.49 -26.01 -10.58
N LEU A 73 -8.84 -24.88 -10.86
CA LEU A 73 -9.17 -24.00 -11.96
C LEU A 73 -8.20 -24.09 -13.12
N ASP A 74 -7.14 -24.89 -12.99
CA ASP A 74 -6.04 -24.97 -13.96
C ASP A 74 -5.52 -23.57 -14.31
N GLU A 75 -5.27 -22.76 -13.30
CA GLU A 75 -4.94 -21.34 -13.45
C GLU A 75 -3.64 -21.01 -12.75
N LYS A 76 -2.78 -20.25 -13.42
CA LYS A 76 -1.53 -19.73 -12.85
C LYS A 76 -1.68 -18.23 -12.63
N VAL A 77 -1.42 -17.79 -11.39
CA VAL A 77 -1.68 -16.41 -11.00
C VAL A 77 -0.49 -15.85 -10.21
N GLU A 78 -0.13 -14.62 -10.48
CA GLU A 78 0.91 -13.90 -9.75
C GLU A 78 0.41 -13.58 -8.34
N THR A 79 1.14 -14.02 -7.31
CA THR A 79 0.73 -13.88 -5.90
C THR A 79 1.91 -13.59 -5.00
N TYR A 80 1.58 -13.19 -3.77
CA TYR A 80 2.54 -13.12 -2.65
C TYR A 80 2.05 -14.04 -1.55
N GLY A 81 2.81 -15.08 -1.26
CA GLY A 81 2.51 -16.04 -0.19
C GLY A 81 3.50 -16.00 0.97
N LYS A 82 4.54 -15.18 0.88
CA LYS A 82 5.58 -14.99 1.89
C LYS A 82 5.66 -13.52 2.29
N PRO A 83 6.34 -13.17 3.39
CA PRO A 83 6.49 -11.76 3.76
C PRO A 83 7.06 -10.93 2.62
N PHE A 84 6.48 -9.76 2.40
CA PHE A 84 6.93 -8.86 1.33
C PHE A 84 6.67 -7.42 1.74
N LYS A 85 7.29 -6.48 1.00
CA LYS A 85 7.19 -5.06 1.27
C LYS A 85 6.70 -4.32 0.04
N LEU A 86 5.69 -3.46 0.23
CA LEU A 86 5.29 -2.46 -0.76
C LEU A 86 5.89 -1.13 -0.34
N VAL A 87 6.37 -0.36 -1.31
CA VAL A 87 6.92 0.99 -1.07
C VAL A 87 6.09 1.98 -1.85
N GLN A 88 5.62 3.01 -1.17
CA GLN A 88 4.85 4.08 -1.76
C GLN A 88 5.56 5.40 -1.55
N ASP A 89 6.09 5.98 -2.62
CA ASP A 89 6.75 7.28 -2.56
C ASP A 89 5.73 8.41 -2.71
N VAL A 90 5.93 9.46 -1.92
CA VAL A 90 5.10 10.66 -1.94
C VAL A 90 6.02 11.87 -1.97
N THR A 91 5.75 12.80 -2.87
CA THR A 91 6.50 14.07 -2.94
C THR A 91 5.67 15.17 -2.30
N VAL A 92 6.26 15.89 -1.36
CA VAL A 92 5.66 17.09 -0.78
C VAL A 92 5.85 18.22 -1.78
N LEU A 93 4.75 18.81 -2.25
CA LEU A 93 4.81 19.84 -3.28
C LEU A 93 5.36 21.15 -2.72
N ASN A 94 6.03 21.93 -3.58
CA ASN A 94 6.61 23.22 -3.21
C ASN A 94 5.89 24.36 -3.95
N THR A 95 4.56 24.28 -4.00
CA THR A 95 3.73 25.30 -4.61
C THR A 95 3.13 26.19 -3.51
N ALA A 96 2.62 27.36 -3.91
CA ALA A 96 1.95 28.25 -2.97
C ALA A 96 0.74 27.58 -2.34
N ASP A 97 -0.05 26.86 -3.12
CA ASP A 97 -1.24 26.14 -2.64
C ASP A 97 -0.86 25.04 -1.67
N ALA A 98 0.23 24.31 -1.96
CA ALA A 98 0.70 23.26 -1.07
C ALA A 98 1.17 23.82 0.27
N LYS A 99 1.93 24.92 0.23
CA LYS A 99 2.40 25.59 1.45
C LYS A 99 1.24 26.09 2.30
N LYS A 100 0.20 26.60 1.67
CA LYS A 100 -1.00 27.05 2.35
C LYS A 100 -1.73 25.88 3.02
N ALA A 101 -1.84 24.75 2.33
CA ALA A 101 -2.45 23.55 2.89
C ALA A 101 -1.64 23.00 4.07
N LEU A 102 -0.31 23.04 3.96
CA LEU A 102 0.58 22.56 5.02
C LEU A 102 0.58 23.45 6.25
N ALA A 103 0.18 24.71 6.11
CA ALA A 103 0.06 25.63 7.24
C ALA A 103 -1.11 25.28 8.15
N ALA A 104 -2.06 24.50 7.65
CA ALA A 104 -3.18 24.01 8.46
C ALA A 104 -2.69 22.82 9.30
N SER A 105 -2.74 22.94 10.63
CA SER A 105 -2.27 21.89 11.53
C SER A 105 -3.45 21.27 12.27
N PRO A 106 -3.42 19.98 12.58
CA PRO A 106 -2.39 18.97 12.28
C PRO A 106 -2.49 18.42 10.86
N ILE A 107 -1.38 17.90 10.33
CA ILE A 107 -1.33 17.26 9.04
C ILE A 107 -1.36 15.74 9.25
N LYS A 108 -2.22 15.09 8.50
CA LYS A 108 -2.37 13.63 8.58
C LYS A 108 -2.44 13.05 7.18
N LEU A 109 -1.60 12.06 6.92
CA LEU A 109 -1.63 11.32 5.67
C LEU A 109 -2.36 10.01 5.93
N SER A 110 -3.51 9.83 5.29
CA SER A 110 -4.38 8.67 5.51
C SER A 110 -4.64 7.93 4.22
N GLY A 111 -5.06 6.70 4.36
CA GLY A 111 -5.42 5.88 3.23
C GLY A 111 -5.80 4.48 3.69
N ARG A 112 -5.64 3.52 2.79
CA ARG A 112 -5.96 2.14 3.09
C ARG A 112 -5.14 1.19 2.25
N LEU A 113 -4.93 -0.01 2.77
CA LEU A 113 -4.40 -1.13 2.02
C LEU A 113 -5.60 -1.97 1.60
N GLU A 114 -5.79 -2.15 0.30
CA GLU A 114 -6.85 -2.99 -0.25
C GLU A 114 -6.25 -4.30 -0.74
N TYR A 115 -6.90 -5.41 -0.44
CA TYR A 115 -6.40 -6.71 -0.87
C TYR A 115 -7.53 -7.73 -0.94
N GLN A 116 -7.25 -8.83 -1.62
CA GLN A 116 -8.08 -10.02 -1.59
C GLN A 116 -7.17 -11.20 -1.27
N ALA A 117 -7.54 -11.98 -0.26
CA ALA A 117 -6.76 -13.14 0.15
C ALA A 117 -7.49 -14.42 -0.21
N CYS A 118 -6.72 -15.44 -0.55
CA CYS A 118 -7.24 -16.77 -0.80
C CYS A 118 -6.32 -17.79 -0.15
N ASP A 119 -6.89 -18.93 0.24
CA ASP A 119 -6.10 -20.11 0.54
C ASP A 119 -6.18 -21.06 -0.66
N ASP A 120 -5.79 -22.32 -0.50
CA ASP A 120 -5.81 -23.27 -1.60
C ASP A 120 -7.21 -23.78 -1.94
N LYS A 121 -8.23 -23.40 -1.20
CA LYS A 121 -9.62 -23.87 -1.37
C LYS A 121 -10.62 -22.75 -1.58
N VAL A 122 -10.45 -21.62 -0.89
CA VAL A 122 -11.45 -20.53 -0.85
C VAL A 122 -10.79 -19.20 -1.06
N CYS A 123 -11.47 -18.31 -1.79
CA CYS A 123 -11.14 -16.89 -1.83
C CYS A 123 -12.10 -16.13 -0.93
N TYR A 124 -11.54 -15.23 -0.13
CA TYR A 124 -12.32 -14.40 0.80
C TYR A 124 -12.73 -13.10 0.11
N ALA A 125 -13.70 -12.41 0.67
CA ALA A 125 -14.13 -11.13 0.12
C ALA A 125 -12.99 -10.11 0.19
N PRO A 126 -12.90 -9.17 -0.76
CA PRO A 126 -11.92 -8.10 -0.69
C PRO A 126 -12.00 -7.34 0.63
N ALA A 127 -10.85 -6.98 1.18
CA ALA A 127 -10.75 -6.32 2.48
C ALA A 127 -9.94 -5.03 2.37
N LYS A 128 -10.14 -4.14 3.35
CA LYS A 128 -9.43 -2.86 3.45
C LYS A 128 -8.90 -2.69 4.86
N ILE A 129 -7.64 -2.26 4.97
CA ILE A 129 -7.03 -1.95 6.25
C ILE A 129 -6.71 -0.46 6.25
N PRO A 130 -7.32 0.34 7.15
CA PRO A 130 -6.99 1.78 7.22
C PRO A 130 -5.57 1.98 7.69
N VAL A 131 -4.90 2.98 7.12
CA VAL A 131 -3.56 3.39 7.53
C VAL A 131 -3.54 4.89 7.72
N SER A 132 -2.71 5.39 8.62
CA SER A 132 -2.54 6.82 8.81
C SER A 132 -1.16 7.12 9.39
N PHE A 133 -0.65 8.30 9.03
CA PHE A 133 0.64 8.80 9.49
C PHE A 133 0.43 10.24 9.94
N ALA A 134 0.76 10.53 11.20
CA ALA A 134 0.75 11.89 11.71
C ALA A 134 2.04 12.57 11.29
N LEU A 135 1.93 13.76 10.69
CA LEU A 135 3.06 14.50 10.14
C LEU A 135 3.16 15.86 10.78
N THR A 136 4.38 16.35 10.93
CA THR A 136 4.68 17.68 11.42
C THR A 136 5.41 18.46 10.34
N VAL A 137 4.97 19.69 10.06
CA VAL A 137 5.65 20.56 9.11
C VAL A 137 6.82 21.23 9.82
N LYS A 138 7.97 21.10 9.20
CA LYS A 138 9.19 21.67 9.75
C LYS A 138 9.39 23.09 9.29
#